data_eaf4145f1308866593ecb866fee9cef9
#
_entry.id   eaf4145f1308866593ecb866fee9cef9
#
_cell.length_a   1.000
_cell.length_b   1.000
_cell.length_c   1.000
_cell.angle_alpha   90.00
_cell.angle_beta   90.00
_cell.angle_gamma   90.00
#
_symmetry.space_group_name_H-M   'P 1'
#
loop_
_entity.id
_entity.type
_entity.pdbx_description
1 polymer ?
#
loop_
_entity_poly.entity_id
_entity_poly.type
_entity_poly.pdbx_seq_one_letter_code
_entity_poly.pdbx_strand_id
1 'polypeptide(L)'
;LVWGWGAHTPMELYNIYHTGTDSDSAEYSPYANETVDHYMDEALQADTLEDSYDLWKKAQWDGTTGVTQDGDIPWIWFCNVDHLYYVRDGLKVAEQKIHPHGHGWSIVNNVDQWEWSK
;
A
#
# COMPACT_ATOMS: atom_id res chain seq x y z
N LEU A 1 -16.20 4.22 -6.78
CA LEU A 1 -15.00 3.61 -7.39
C LEU A 1 -14.48 2.51 -6.46
N VAL A 2 -14.13 1.35 -7.00
CA VAL A 2 -13.41 0.29 -6.27
C VAL A 2 -12.04 0.15 -6.93
N TRP A 3 -10.99 0.21 -6.14
CA TRP A 3 -9.62 0.18 -6.62
C TRP A 3 -8.75 -0.70 -5.72
N GLY A 4 -7.67 -1.25 -6.28
CA GLY A 4 -6.67 -2.01 -5.54
C GLY A 4 -5.41 -1.18 -5.32
N TRP A 5 -4.90 -1.20 -4.11
CA TRP A 5 -3.65 -0.54 -3.75
C TRP A 5 -2.80 -1.46 -2.88
N GLY A 6 -1.50 -1.33 -2.98
CA GLY A 6 -0.53 -1.96 -2.09
C GLY A 6 0.52 -0.96 -1.65
N ALA A 7 0.87 -0.99 -0.39
CA ALA A 7 1.93 -0.16 0.16
C ALA A 7 2.93 -1.01 0.94
N HIS A 8 4.22 -0.70 0.81
CA HIS A 8 5.31 -1.40 1.51
C HIS A 8 5.83 -0.61 2.68
N THR A 9 5.77 0.71 2.53
CA THR A 9 6.30 1.65 3.51
C THR A 9 5.26 2.71 3.80
N PRO A 10 5.27 3.29 5.00
CA PRO A 10 4.40 4.42 5.32
C PRO A 10 4.55 5.60 4.36
N MET A 11 5.74 5.77 3.75
CA MET A 11 5.99 6.84 2.77
C MET A 11 5.06 6.80 1.55
N GLU A 12 4.58 5.62 1.17
CA GLU A 12 3.64 5.48 0.05
C GLU A 12 2.26 6.07 0.39
N LEU A 13 1.93 6.21 1.67
CA LEU A 13 0.73 6.88 2.14
C LEU A 13 0.76 8.38 1.86
N TYR A 14 1.94 8.99 1.79
CA TYR A 14 2.11 10.39 1.44
C TYR A 14 1.43 10.70 0.10
N ASN A 15 1.69 9.90 -0.91
CA ASN A 15 1.11 10.10 -2.24
C ASN A 15 -0.40 9.92 -2.30
N ILE A 16 -0.99 9.22 -1.32
CA ILE A 16 -2.43 8.95 -1.29
C ILE A 16 -3.17 10.02 -0.49
N TYR A 17 -2.56 10.51 0.59
CA TYR A 17 -3.29 11.28 1.60
C TYR A 17 -2.82 12.71 1.75
N HIS A 18 -1.58 13.04 1.35
CA HIS A 18 -1.07 14.40 1.48
C HIS A 18 -1.74 15.34 0.49
N THR A 19 -2.11 16.54 0.95
CA THR A 19 -2.72 17.59 0.12
C THR A 19 -1.80 17.97 -1.03
N GLY A 20 -2.36 18.11 -2.23
CA GLY A 20 -1.64 18.62 -3.41
C GLY A 20 -0.69 17.65 -4.07
N THR A 21 -0.73 16.36 -3.71
CA THR A 21 0.01 15.33 -4.47
C THR A 21 -0.66 15.06 -5.81
N ASP A 22 0.12 15.01 -6.88
CA ASP A 22 -0.34 14.66 -8.24
C ASP A 22 -0.58 13.15 -8.41
N SER A 23 -1.09 12.49 -7.36
CA SER A 23 -1.40 11.07 -7.47
C SER A 23 -2.77 10.85 -8.08
N ASP A 24 -2.95 9.72 -8.76
CA ASP A 24 -4.27 9.32 -9.28
C ASP A 24 -5.33 9.30 -8.17
N SER A 25 -4.92 9.10 -6.92
CA SER A 25 -5.81 9.13 -5.76
C SER A 25 -6.34 10.51 -5.44
N ALA A 26 -5.58 11.58 -5.67
CA ALA A 26 -6.03 12.95 -5.45
C ALA A 26 -7.21 13.33 -6.39
N GLU A 27 -7.26 12.74 -7.57
CA GLU A 27 -8.37 12.94 -8.51
C GLU A 27 -9.67 12.31 -8.01
N TYR A 28 -9.59 11.18 -7.30
CA TYR A 28 -10.75 10.40 -6.86
C TYR A 28 -11.17 10.65 -5.42
N SER A 29 -10.27 11.16 -4.60
CA SER A 29 -10.53 11.53 -3.20
C SER A 29 -9.75 12.79 -2.86
N PRO A 30 -10.30 13.98 -3.12
CA PRO A 30 -9.64 15.25 -2.85
C PRO A 30 -9.61 15.49 -1.32
N TYR A 31 -8.82 14.69 -0.63
CA TYR A 31 -8.59 14.82 0.80
C TYR A 31 -7.59 15.94 1.07
N ALA A 32 -7.85 16.73 2.09
CA ALA A 32 -6.96 17.77 2.55
C ALA A 32 -7.10 17.93 4.07
N ASN A 33 -5.99 17.77 4.79
CA ASN A 33 -5.94 17.94 6.23
C ASN A 33 -4.54 18.42 6.65
N GLU A 34 -4.43 19.69 7.01
CA GLU A 34 -3.15 20.31 7.35
C GLU A 34 -2.42 19.62 8.52
N THR A 35 -3.15 19.05 9.47
CA THR A 35 -2.53 18.32 10.59
C THR A 35 -1.93 17.00 10.13
N VAL A 36 -2.62 16.26 9.28
CA VAL A 36 -2.13 15.02 8.69
C VAL A 36 -0.93 15.29 7.79
N ASP A 37 -1.02 16.34 6.94
CA ASP A 37 0.07 16.76 6.08
C ASP A 37 1.33 17.09 6.89
N HIS A 38 1.17 17.86 7.97
CA HIS A 38 2.28 18.20 8.86
C HIS A 38 2.96 16.96 9.46
N TYR A 39 2.21 15.99 9.97
CA TYR A 39 2.80 14.75 10.47
C TYR A 39 3.54 13.96 9.39
N MET A 40 3.02 13.92 8.17
CA MET A 40 3.66 13.25 7.05
C MET A 40 4.94 13.96 6.62
N ASP A 41 4.93 15.29 6.57
CA ASP A 41 6.10 16.11 6.22
C ASP A 41 7.22 15.95 7.26
N GLU A 42 6.88 16.00 8.54
CA GLU A 42 7.86 15.75 9.61
C GLU A 42 8.40 14.31 9.57
N ALA A 43 7.55 13.34 9.27
CA ALA A 43 7.97 11.94 9.16
C ALA A 43 8.98 11.72 8.02
N LEU A 44 8.82 12.43 6.89
CA LEU A 44 9.77 12.38 5.77
C LEU A 44 11.10 13.07 6.08
N GLN A 45 11.12 14.00 7.05
CA GLN A 45 12.32 14.73 7.45
C GLN A 45 13.04 14.07 8.65
N ALA A 46 12.47 13.00 9.22
CA ALA A 46 13.09 12.30 10.34
C ALA A 46 14.45 11.68 9.94
N ASP A 47 15.42 11.76 10.86
CA ASP A 47 16.79 11.29 10.61
C ASP A 47 16.85 9.77 10.42
N THR A 48 15.95 9.02 11.04
CA THR A 48 15.84 7.56 10.91
C THR A 48 14.40 7.12 10.65
N LEU A 49 14.24 5.91 10.11
CA LEU A 49 12.92 5.33 9.88
C LEU A 49 12.17 5.12 11.21
N GLU A 50 12.88 4.72 12.26
CA GLU A 50 12.34 4.52 13.60
C GLU A 50 11.75 5.82 14.16
N ASP A 51 12.47 6.94 14.02
CA ASP A 51 12.00 8.26 14.47
C ASP A 51 10.74 8.70 13.74
N SER A 52 10.58 8.28 12.49
CA SER A 52 9.39 8.59 11.69
C SER A 52 8.13 7.81 12.12
N TYR A 53 8.26 6.66 12.79
CA TYR A 53 7.13 5.76 13.05
C TYR A 53 6.01 6.41 13.87
N ASP A 54 6.35 7.20 14.87
CA ASP A 54 5.34 7.83 15.71
C ASP A 54 4.60 8.95 14.97
N LEU A 55 5.27 9.61 14.03
CA LEU A 55 4.66 10.61 13.16
C LEU A 55 3.72 9.95 12.15
N TRP A 56 4.13 8.85 11.52
CA TRP A 56 3.25 8.06 10.67
C TRP A 56 2.01 7.53 11.39
N LYS A 57 2.16 7.10 12.67
CA LYS A 57 1.02 6.69 13.49
C LYS A 57 0.07 7.84 13.78
N LYS A 58 0.60 9.04 14.07
CA LYS A 58 -0.22 10.25 14.28
C LYS A 58 -0.95 10.66 13.01
N ALA A 59 -0.33 10.56 11.83
CA ALA A 59 -1.00 10.79 10.57
C ALA A 59 -2.16 9.81 10.33
N GLN A 60 -2.05 8.58 10.84
CA GLN A 60 -3.16 7.62 10.81
C GLN A 60 -4.25 8.00 11.81
N TRP A 61 -3.88 8.30 13.06
CA TRP A 61 -4.79 8.73 14.10
C TRP A 61 -4.03 9.32 15.30
N ASP A 62 -4.26 10.59 15.61
CA ASP A 62 -3.62 11.29 16.73
C ASP A 62 -4.49 11.39 18.00
N GLY A 63 -5.70 10.84 17.96
CA GLY A 63 -6.72 10.96 19.01
C GLY A 63 -7.81 11.98 18.69
N THR A 64 -7.66 12.73 17.59
CA THR A 64 -8.59 13.79 17.17
C THR A 64 -8.88 13.75 15.68
N THR A 65 -7.84 13.58 14.87
CA THR A 65 -7.89 13.54 13.41
C THR A 65 -6.93 12.47 12.86
N GLY A 66 -7.08 12.10 11.61
CA GLY A 66 -6.27 11.13 10.92
C GLY A 66 -7.01 10.42 9.80
N VAL A 67 -6.29 9.62 9.02
CA VAL A 67 -6.85 8.96 7.82
C VAL A 67 -7.58 7.65 8.09
N THR A 68 -7.59 7.16 9.33
CA THR A 68 -8.25 5.90 9.67
C THR A 68 -9.76 6.03 9.87
N GLN A 69 -10.40 4.92 10.18
CA GLN A 69 -11.85 4.85 10.44
C GLN A 69 -12.32 5.67 11.66
N ASP A 70 -11.41 5.97 12.58
CA ASP A 70 -11.72 6.80 13.76
C ASP A 70 -11.58 8.30 13.45
N GLY A 71 -11.04 8.64 12.29
CA GLY A 71 -10.81 9.99 11.80
C GLY A 71 -11.64 10.33 10.56
N ASP A 72 -10.97 10.83 9.53
CA ASP A 72 -11.60 11.46 8.36
C ASP A 72 -12.08 10.46 7.29
N ILE A 73 -11.59 9.24 7.31
CA ILE A 73 -11.95 8.14 6.39
C ILE A 73 -11.95 8.58 4.91
N PRO A 74 -10.88 9.15 4.36
CA PRO A 74 -10.86 9.52 2.95
C PRO A 74 -11.00 8.32 2.02
N TRP A 75 -10.60 7.12 2.50
CA TRP A 75 -10.72 5.85 1.82
C TRP A 75 -11.25 4.75 2.74
N ILE A 76 -12.11 3.90 2.21
CA ILE A 76 -12.60 2.70 2.92
C ILE A 76 -11.81 1.49 2.41
N TRP A 77 -10.95 0.93 3.25
CA TRP A 77 -10.21 -0.29 2.98
C TRP A 77 -11.06 -1.52 3.26
N PHE A 78 -11.42 -2.23 2.22
CA PHE A 78 -12.43 -3.30 2.30
C PHE A 78 -11.83 -4.64 2.72
N CYS A 79 -10.76 -5.05 2.04
CA CYS A 79 -10.11 -6.34 2.26
C CYS A 79 -8.74 -6.39 1.57
N ASN A 80 -7.90 -7.30 2.03
CA ASN A 80 -6.75 -7.74 1.27
C ASN A 80 -7.21 -8.81 0.27
N VAL A 81 -6.75 -8.69 -0.97
CA VAL A 81 -7.14 -9.61 -2.04
C VAL A 81 -6.01 -10.58 -2.32
N ASP A 82 -6.32 -11.87 -2.29
CA ASP A 82 -5.39 -12.90 -2.72
C ASP A 82 -5.34 -12.99 -4.24
N HIS A 83 -4.16 -13.22 -4.79
CA HIS A 83 -3.98 -13.53 -6.20
C HIS A 83 -4.20 -15.02 -6.43
N LEU A 84 -5.22 -15.37 -7.22
CA LEU A 84 -5.55 -16.73 -7.54
C LEU A 84 -5.11 -17.08 -8.95
N TYR A 85 -4.45 -18.23 -9.10
CA TYR A 85 -3.98 -18.74 -10.37
C TYR A 85 -4.48 -20.16 -10.58
N TYR A 86 -4.90 -20.45 -11.81
CA TYR A 86 -5.28 -21.80 -12.24
C TYR A 86 -4.15 -22.35 -13.09
N VAL A 87 -3.56 -23.43 -12.63
CA VAL A 87 -2.44 -24.09 -13.29
C VAL A 87 -2.92 -25.47 -13.81
N ARG A 88 -2.58 -25.80 -15.06
CA ARG A 88 -2.93 -27.09 -15.65
C ARG A 88 -2.22 -28.23 -14.91
N ASP A 89 -2.94 -29.33 -14.72
CA ASP A 89 -2.38 -30.54 -14.12
C ASP A 89 -1.11 -30.99 -14.85
N GLY A 90 -0.10 -31.33 -14.07
CA GLY A 90 1.18 -31.75 -14.58
C GLY A 90 2.17 -30.60 -14.84
N LEU A 91 1.75 -29.34 -14.80
CA LEU A 91 2.66 -28.21 -14.84
C LEU A 91 3.11 -27.85 -13.41
N LYS A 92 4.40 -27.96 -13.17
CA LYS A 92 5.03 -27.42 -11.95
C LYS A 92 5.52 -26.02 -12.26
N VAL A 93 4.98 -25.03 -11.54
CA VAL A 93 5.45 -23.64 -11.59
C VAL A 93 6.59 -23.44 -10.60
N ALA A 94 7.42 -22.46 -10.85
CA ALA A 94 8.48 -22.05 -9.93
C ALA A 94 7.89 -21.67 -8.56
N GLU A 95 8.68 -21.81 -7.51
CA GLU A 95 8.29 -21.38 -6.16
C GLU A 95 7.90 -19.90 -6.18
N GLN A 96 6.69 -19.62 -5.75
CA GLN A 96 6.17 -18.26 -5.68
C GLN A 96 6.61 -17.63 -4.35
N LYS A 97 7.12 -16.39 -4.44
CA LYS A 97 7.55 -15.62 -3.27
C LYS A 97 6.59 -14.48 -3.01
N ILE A 98 6.53 -14.03 -1.77
CA ILE A 98 5.80 -12.83 -1.42
C ILE A 98 6.47 -11.65 -2.13
N HIS A 99 5.68 -10.97 -2.95
CA HIS A 99 6.16 -9.78 -3.63
C HIS A 99 6.05 -8.56 -2.72
N PRO A 100 7.11 -7.80 -2.54
CA PRO A 100 7.08 -6.66 -1.65
C PRO A 100 6.09 -5.57 -2.09
N HIS A 101 5.73 -5.43 -3.35
CA HIS A 101 4.81 -4.40 -3.84
C HIS A 101 3.31 -4.70 -3.69
N GLY A 102 2.91 -5.74 -2.97
CA GLY A 102 1.50 -6.04 -2.77
C GLY A 102 0.68 -6.34 -4.02
N HIS A 103 1.24 -6.12 -5.22
CA HIS A 103 0.60 -6.46 -6.50
C HIS A 103 0.65 -7.94 -6.83
N GLY A 104 1.13 -8.75 -5.92
CA GLY A 104 1.37 -10.15 -6.10
C GLY A 104 2.62 -10.43 -6.95
N TRP A 105 3.24 -11.55 -6.68
CA TRP A 105 4.31 -12.06 -7.54
C TRP A 105 3.67 -12.57 -8.81
N SER A 106 4.13 -12.11 -9.96
CA SER A 106 3.60 -12.64 -11.22
C SER A 106 3.89 -14.13 -11.31
N ILE A 107 2.87 -14.95 -11.59
CA ILE A 107 3.04 -16.40 -11.75
C ILE A 107 4.08 -16.74 -12.81
N VAL A 108 4.30 -15.87 -13.80
CA VAL A 108 5.29 -16.08 -14.87
C VAL A 108 6.72 -15.72 -14.46
N ASN A 109 6.94 -15.20 -13.25
CA ASN A 109 8.29 -15.02 -12.76
C ASN A 109 8.98 -16.37 -12.65
N ASN A 110 10.24 -16.42 -13.12
CA ASN A 110 11.04 -17.64 -13.19
C ASN A 110 10.38 -18.73 -14.05
N VAL A 111 9.75 -18.37 -15.15
CA VAL A 111 9.14 -19.31 -16.11
C VAL A 111 10.16 -20.32 -16.68
N ASP A 112 11.43 -19.96 -16.69
CA ASP A 112 12.55 -20.81 -17.03
C ASP A 112 12.73 -22.04 -16.09
N GLN A 113 12.12 -21.97 -14.89
CA GLN A 113 12.11 -23.05 -13.89
C GLN A 113 10.83 -23.90 -13.94
N TRP A 114 9.93 -23.63 -14.87
CA TRP A 114 8.72 -24.41 -15.00
C TRP A 114 8.98 -25.77 -15.63
N GLU A 115 8.35 -26.79 -15.13
CA GLU A 115 8.54 -28.17 -15.57
C GLU A 115 7.22 -28.87 -15.81
N TRP A 116 7.19 -29.75 -16.81
CA TRP A 116 6.11 -30.71 -16.95
C TRP A 116 6.44 -31.99 -16.20
N SER A 117 5.54 -32.42 -15.31
CA SER A 117 5.61 -33.76 -14.75
C SER A 117 5.26 -34.76 -15.86
N LYS A 118 6.11 -35.74 -16.06
CA LYS A 118 5.87 -36.86 -16.96
C LYS A 118 4.89 -37.83 -16.33
#